data_b7118ca339ee75ceed02f1ebab84dc19
#
_entry.id   b7118ca339ee75ceed02f1ebab84dc19
#
_cell.length_a   1.000
_cell.length_b   1.000
_cell.length_c   1.000
_cell.angle_alpha   90.00
_cell.angle_beta   90.00
_cell.angle_gamma   90.00
#
_symmetry.space_group_name_H-M   'P 1'
#
loop_
_entity.id
_entity.type
_entity.pdbx_description
1 polymer ?
#
loop_
_entity_poly.entity_id
_entity_poly.type
_entity_poly.pdbx_seq_one_letter_code
_entity_poly.pdbx_strand_id
1 'polypeptide(L)'
;MGRSEITVNKLNGAFANHETADSIDKTNDHEIAEGANFKRLLILVHISAGTGTGGAVTLKAGTAHPAFRRVLGDLVRGGDVVATDEFCIGPIETARYLQADGTIHIDVTDTSNTDLAGTIEAYALP
;
A
#
# COMPACT_ATOMS: atom_id res chain seq x y z
N MET A 1 -13.60 10.04 -8.39
CA MET A 1 -12.15 10.32 -8.47
C MET A 1 -11.39 9.02 -8.34
N GLY A 2 -10.39 8.83 -9.17
CA GLY A 2 -9.57 7.64 -9.09
C GLY A 2 -8.63 7.66 -7.88
N ARG A 3 -8.11 6.49 -7.56
CA ARG A 3 -7.08 6.35 -6.53
C ARG A 3 -5.74 6.90 -7.03
N SER A 4 -4.91 7.34 -6.11
CA SER A 4 -3.55 7.77 -6.45
C SER A 4 -2.67 6.56 -6.72
N GLU A 5 -2.01 6.55 -7.85
CA GLU A 5 -1.16 5.44 -8.27
C GLU A 5 0.17 5.42 -7.52
N ILE A 6 0.59 4.23 -7.11
CA ILE A 6 1.91 4.01 -6.53
C ILE A 6 2.82 3.44 -7.62
N THR A 7 3.96 4.09 -7.83
CA THR A 7 4.98 3.61 -8.76
C THR A 7 5.68 2.38 -8.20
N VAL A 8 5.82 1.34 -9.01
CA VAL A 8 6.51 0.11 -8.59
C VAL A 8 7.95 0.14 -9.07
N ASN A 9 8.85 0.00 -8.12
CA ASN A 9 10.29 -0.14 -8.39
C ASN A 9 10.62 -1.62 -8.56
N LYS A 10 11.35 -1.96 -9.61
CA LYS A 10 11.70 -3.36 -9.90
C LYS A 10 13.09 -3.67 -9.37
N LEU A 11 13.19 -4.69 -8.54
CA LEU A 11 14.45 -5.21 -8.02
C LEU A 11 14.87 -6.41 -8.88
N ASN A 12 15.93 -6.22 -9.63
CA ASN A 12 16.36 -7.23 -10.61
C ASN A 12 17.75 -7.83 -10.33
N GLY A 13 18.22 -7.65 -9.09
CA GLY A 13 19.52 -8.18 -8.69
C GLY A 13 20.72 -7.32 -9.09
N ALA A 14 20.49 -6.17 -9.69
CA ALA A 14 21.52 -5.21 -10.05
C ALA A 14 21.26 -3.87 -9.35
N PHE A 15 22.22 -2.96 -9.41
CA PHE A 15 21.97 -1.61 -8.93
C PHE A 15 20.89 -0.95 -9.79
N ALA A 16 19.92 -0.39 -9.14
CA ALA A 16 18.87 0.38 -9.78
C ALA A 16 18.56 1.60 -8.92
N ASN A 17 18.32 2.73 -9.58
CA ASN A 17 17.80 3.89 -8.87
C ASN A 17 16.34 3.62 -8.54
N HIS A 18 15.95 3.86 -7.31
CA HIS A 18 14.53 3.79 -6.99
C HIS A 18 13.84 5.07 -7.48
N GLU A 19 12.59 4.94 -7.81
CA GLU A 19 11.76 6.08 -8.16
C GLU A 19 11.53 6.95 -6.93
N THR A 20 11.13 8.19 -7.16
CA THR A 20 10.71 9.06 -6.08
C THR A 20 9.48 8.47 -5.40
N ALA A 21 9.53 8.40 -4.07
CA ALA A 21 8.41 7.90 -3.30
C ALA A 21 7.16 8.75 -3.53
N ASP A 22 6.01 8.10 -3.62
CA ASP A 22 4.74 8.79 -3.80
C ASP A 22 4.25 9.35 -2.47
N SER A 23 3.66 10.54 -2.51
CA SER A 23 3.06 11.14 -1.32
C SER A 23 1.78 10.40 -0.92
N ILE A 24 1.57 10.22 0.37
CA ILE A 24 0.35 9.61 0.87
C ILE A 24 -0.85 10.48 0.54
N ASP A 25 -1.85 9.87 -0.07
CA ASP A 25 -3.12 10.50 -0.41
C ASP A 25 -4.23 9.87 0.42
N LYS A 26 -4.55 10.51 1.53
CA LYS A 26 -5.59 10.04 2.44
C LYS A 26 -7.01 10.36 1.95
N THR A 27 -7.14 11.18 0.92
CA THR A 27 -8.43 11.55 0.37
C THR A 27 -8.93 10.54 -0.65
N ASN A 28 -8.04 10.14 -1.57
CA ASN A 28 -8.40 9.24 -2.67
C ASN A 28 -7.92 7.80 -2.46
N ASP A 29 -7.08 7.58 -1.46
CA ASP A 29 -6.39 6.32 -1.26
C ASP A 29 -5.45 5.96 -2.42
N HIS A 30 -4.88 4.77 -2.40
CA HIS A 30 -3.86 4.38 -3.36
C HIS A 30 -4.20 3.12 -4.12
N GLU A 31 -3.59 2.97 -5.30
CA GLU A 31 -3.63 1.73 -6.04
C GLU A 31 -2.28 1.46 -6.71
N ILE A 32 -2.00 0.18 -6.92
CA ILE A 32 -0.94 -0.26 -7.81
C ILE A 32 -1.65 -0.74 -9.07
N ALA A 33 -1.56 0.05 -10.14
CA ALA A 33 -2.37 -0.14 -11.34
C ALA A 33 -2.05 -1.46 -12.06
N GLU A 34 -0.78 -1.86 -12.05
CA GLU A 34 -0.31 -3.04 -12.77
C GLU A 34 0.00 -4.20 -11.83
N GLY A 35 -0.76 -4.35 -10.74
CA GLY A 35 -0.52 -5.38 -9.74
C GLY A 35 -0.41 -6.79 -10.32
N ALA A 36 -1.20 -7.10 -11.35
CA ALA A 36 -1.18 -8.41 -11.99
C ALA A 36 0.15 -8.74 -12.68
N ASN A 37 1.00 -7.74 -12.96
CA ASN A 37 2.29 -7.95 -13.61
C ASN A 37 3.38 -8.43 -12.65
N PHE A 38 3.11 -8.45 -11.35
CA PHE A 38 4.09 -8.80 -10.33
C PHE A 38 3.61 -9.99 -9.52
N LYS A 39 4.53 -10.88 -9.16
CA LYS A 39 4.20 -12.03 -8.31
C LYS A 39 4.27 -11.68 -6.84
N ARG A 40 5.26 -10.86 -6.46
CA ARG A 40 5.50 -10.49 -5.07
C ARG A 40 5.86 -9.03 -4.98
N LEU A 41 5.35 -8.37 -3.96
CA LEU A 41 5.60 -6.96 -3.70
C LEU A 41 6.00 -6.73 -2.25
N LEU A 42 6.83 -5.73 -2.04
CA LEU A 42 7.12 -5.16 -0.72
C LEU A 42 6.71 -3.70 -0.77
N ILE A 43 5.93 -3.28 0.21
CA ILE A 43 5.43 -1.90 0.29
C ILE A 43 6.04 -1.26 1.53
N LEU A 44 6.68 -0.10 1.35
CA LEU A 44 7.27 0.67 2.44
C LEU A 44 6.46 1.94 2.67
N VAL A 45 6.17 2.21 3.93
CA VAL A 45 5.42 3.40 4.32
C VAL A 45 6.22 4.17 5.35
N HIS A 46 6.37 5.46 5.10
CA HIS A 46 7.00 6.39 6.03
C HIS A 46 6.03 7.52 6.34
N ILE A 47 5.73 7.71 7.61
CA ILE A 47 4.82 8.76 8.06
C ILE A 47 5.65 9.93 8.54
N SER A 48 5.50 11.08 7.91
CA SER A 48 6.24 12.29 8.26
C SER A 48 5.46 13.25 9.15
N ALA A 49 4.13 13.17 9.14
CA ALA A 49 3.28 14.00 9.97
C ALA A 49 2.03 13.23 10.36
N GLY A 50 1.54 13.46 11.56
CA GLY A 50 0.34 12.83 12.08
C GLY A 50 0.35 12.87 13.60
N THR A 51 -0.69 13.40 14.21
CA THR A 51 -0.73 13.62 15.66
C THR A 51 -1.97 13.06 16.33
N GLY A 52 -2.93 12.59 15.59
CA GLY A 52 -4.19 12.14 16.15
C GLY A 52 -4.27 10.64 16.36
N THR A 53 -5.48 10.19 16.47
CA THR A 53 -5.81 8.77 16.57
C THR A 53 -6.61 8.34 15.35
N GLY A 54 -6.70 7.04 15.13
CA GLY A 54 -7.50 6.48 14.05
C GLY A 54 -6.82 6.38 12.70
N GLY A 55 -5.52 6.71 12.63
CA GLY A 55 -4.74 6.51 11.40
C GLY A 55 -4.49 5.03 11.17
N ALA A 56 -4.72 4.57 9.93
CA ALA A 56 -4.45 3.19 9.56
C ALA A 56 -4.12 3.10 8.08
N VAL A 57 -3.27 2.13 7.75
CA VAL A 57 -2.96 1.79 6.35
C VAL A 57 -3.44 0.35 6.14
N THR A 58 -4.28 0.15 5.14
CA THR A 58 -4.93 -1.14 4.89
C THR A 58 -4.67 -1.61 3.48
N LEU A 59 -4.04 -2.78 3.35
CA LEU A 59 -3.97 -3.48 2.07
C LEU A 59 -5.27 -4.26 1.90
N LYS A 60 -6.06 -3.89 0.91
CA LYS A 60 -7.41 -4.44 0.73
C LYS A 60 -7.37 -5.87 0.19
N ALA A 61 -8.24 -6.69 0.73
CA ALA A 61 -8.43 -8.06 0.22
C ALA A 61 -8.78 -8.05 -1.26
N GLY A 62 -8.26 -9.03 -1.99
CA GLY A 62 -8.50 -9.14 -3.41
C GLY A 62 -9.94 -9.53 -3.75
N THR A 63 -10.41 -9.10 -4.91
CA THR A 63 -11.72 -9.47 -5.43
C THR A 63 -11.64 -10.41 -6.64
N ALA A 64 -10.44 -10.53 -7.25
CA ALA A 64 -10.23 -11.44 -8.38
C ALA A 64 -10.42 -12.91 -7.97
N HIS A 65 -10.10 -13.25 -6.73
CA HIS A 65 -10.21 -14.60 -6.19
C HIS A 65 -11.02 -14.58 -4.88
N PRO A 66 -12.33 -14.70 -4.94
CA PRO A 66 -13.19 -14.58 -3.75
C PRO A 66 -12.84 -15.52 -2.60
N ALA A 67 -12.29 -16.70 -2.89
CA ALA A 67 -11.87 -17.62 -1.84
C ALA A 67 -10.75 -17.03 -0.97
N PHE A 68 -9.79 -16.37 -1.58
CA PHE A 68 -8.72 -15.70 -0.84
C PHE A 68 -9.27 -14.55 0.01
N ARG A 69 -10.17 -13.78 -0.57
CA ARG A 69 -10.78 -12.66 0.16
C ARG A 69 -11.51 -13.13 1.41
N ARG A 70 -12.22 -14.24 1.32
CA ARG A 70 -12.96 -14.78 2.47
C ARG A 70 -12.04 -15.31 3.58
N VAL A 71 -10.90 -15.88 3.19
CA VAL A 71 -9.99 -16.53 4.14
C VAL A 71 -9.00 -15.55 4.75
N LEU A 72 -8.44 -14.66 3.93
CA LEU A 72 -7.34 -13.80 4.35
C LEU A 72 -7.81 -12.41 4.81
N GLY A 73 -8.84 -11.87 4.17
CA GLY A 73 -9.32 -10.53 4.49
C GLY A 73 -8.31 -9.43 4.21
N ASP A 74 -8.58 -8.26 4.74
CA ASP A 74 -7.69 -7.10 4.62
C ASP A 74 -6.51 -7.25 5.57
N LEU A 75 -5.36 -6.71 5.18
CA LEU A 75 -4.18 -6.62 6.03
C LEU A 75 -4.05 -5.18 6.54
N VAL A 76 -4.26 -4.98 7.82
CA VAL A 76 -4.36 -3.64 8.42
C VAL A 76 -3.17 -3.35 9.30
N ARG A 77 -2.49 -2.22 9.05
CA ARG A 77 -1.58 -1.62 10.02
C ARG A 77 -2.38 -0.60 10.81
N GLY A 78 -2.84 -1.00 11.98
CA GLY A 78 -3.60 -0.14 12.87
C GLY A 78 -2.74 0.33 14.05
N GLY A 79 -3.41 0.79 15.10
CA GLY A 79 -2.74 1.22 16.31
C GLY A 79 -2.22 2.64 16.25
N ASP A 80 -2.98 3.52 15.64
CA ASP A 80 -2.67 4.94 15.54
C ASP A 80 -1.34 5.19 14.81
N VAL A 81 -1.40 5.12 13.50
CA VAL A 81 -0.27 5.47 12.64
C VAL A 81 0.03 6.96 12.81
N VAL A 82 1.20 7.29 13.30
CA VAL A 82 1.57 8.66 13.67
C VAL A 82 2.94 9.04 13.10
N ALA A 83 3.31 10.30 13.27
CA ALA A 83 4.57 10.84 12.77
C ALA A 83 5.77 9.99 13.22
N THR A 84 6.73 9.85 12.32
CA THR A 84 7.96 9.06 12.40
C THR A 84 7.78 7.56 12.32
N ASP A 85 6.55 7.06 12.21
CA ASP A 85 6.36 5.62 11.96
C ASP A 85 6.92 5.25 10.59
N GLU A 86 7.67 4.16 10.57
CA GLU A 86 8.13 3.52 9.34
C GLU A 86 7.82 2.04 9.45
N PHE A 87 7.19 1.49 8.42
CA PHE A 87 6.89 0.08 8.41
C PHE A 87 6.83 -0.46 6.99
N CYS A 88 6.89 -1.75 6.85
CA CYS A 88 6.70 -2.41 5.57
C CYS A 88 5.51 -3.36 5.63
N ILE A 89 4.88 -3.51 4.47
CA ILE A 89 3.82 -4.49 4.25
C ILE A 89 4.39 -5.55 3.33
N GLY A 90 4.46 -6.76 3.82
CA GLY A 90 4.96 -7.86 3.02
C GLY A 90 6.33 -8.38 3.42
N PRO A 91 6.99 -9.13 2.53
CA PRO A 91 6.56 -9.39 1.13
C PRO A 91 5.19 -10.05 1.03
N ILE A 92 4.41 -9.60 0.05
CA ILE A 92 3.08 -10.16 -0.20
C ILE A 92 3.05 -10.91 -1.53
N GLU A 93 2.18 -11.91 -1.61
CA GLU A 93 1.83 -12.54 -2.88
C GLU A 93 0.70 -11.74 -3.50
N THR A 94 0.97 -11.14 -4.64
CA THR A 94 0.02 -10.19 -5.26
C THR A 94 -1.33 -10.82 -5.57
N ALA A 95 -1.35 -12.10 -5.94
CA ALA A 95 -2.58 -12.80 -6.28
C ALA A 95 -3.65 -12.73 -5.18
N ARG A 96 -3.24 -12.63 -3.93
CA ARG A 96 -4.17 -12.57 -2.79
C ARG A 96 -4.88 -11.23 -2.65
N TYR A 97 -4.32 -10.19 -3.26
CA TYR A 97 -4.79 -8.82 -3.09
C TYR A 97 -5.23 -8.17 -4.40
N LEU A 98 -5.23 -8.93 -5.50
CA LEU A 98 -5.67 -8.40 -6.79
C LEU A 98 -7.17 -8.15 -6.80
N GLN A 99 -7.54 -6.96 -7.26
CA GLN A 99 -8.91 -6.65 -7.59
C GLN A 99 -9.26 -7.27 -8.95
N ALA A 100 -10.55 -7.31 -9.27
CA ALA A 100 -11.02 -7.93 -10.52
C ALA A 100 -10.42 -7.27 -11.77
N ASP A 101 -10.05 -6.00 -11.68
CA ASP A 101 -9.45 -5.24 -12.78
C ASP A 101 -7.91 -5.32 -12.82
N GLY A 102 -7.29 -6.13 -11.95
CA GLY A 102 -5.85 -6.31 -11.91
C GLY A 102 -5.08 -5.29 -11.06
N THR A 103 -5.78 -4.40 -10.38
CA THR A 103 -5.16 -3.44 -9.46
C THR A 103 -5.03 -4.00 -8.06
N ILE A 104 -4.19 -3.37 -7.25
CA ILE A 104 -4.08 -3.64 -5.80
C ILE A 104 -4.46 -2.34 -5.09
N HIS A 105 -5.35 -2.42 -4.11
CA HIS A 105 -5.84 -1.25 -3.40
C HIS A 105 -5.23 -1.14 -2.01
N ILE A 106 -4.77 0.06 -1.67
CA ILE A 106 -4.24 0.39 -0.35
C ILE A 106 -4.98 1.62 0.15
N ASP A 107 -5.72 1.46 1.24
CA ASP A 107 -6.49 2.54 1.82
C ASP A 107 -5.73 3.18 2.98
N VAL A 108 -5.79 4.50 3.05
CA VAL A 108 -5.22 5.27 4.16
C VAL A 108 -6.37 5.91 4.91
N THR A 109 -6.63 5.42 6.12
CA THR A 109 -7.72 5.93 6.96
C THR A 109 -7.19 6.98 7.92
N ASP A 110 -7.95 8.04 8.09
CA ASP A 110 -7.53 9.20 8.86
C ASP A 110 -8.74 9.82 9.59
N THR A 111 -9.27 9.08 10.57
CA THR A 111 -10.52 9.48 11.23
C THR A 111 -10.36 10.74 12.08
N SER A 112 -9.30 10.81 12.87
CA SER A 112 -9.05 11.95 13.79
C SER A 112 -7.69 12.60 13.56
N ASN A 113 -6.98 12.17 12.52
CA ASN A 113 -5.59 12.54 12.26
C ASN A 113 -5.52 13.28 10.94
N THR A 114 -6.07 14.48 10.91
CA THR A 114 -6.29 15.25 9.69
C THR A 114 -5.00 15.75 9.03
N ASP A 115 -3.89 15.67 9.73
CA ASP A 115 -2.58 16.08 9.23
C ASP A 115 -1.69 14.90 8.82
N LEU A 116 -2.26 13.71 8.68
CA LEU A 116 -1.50 12.52 8.28
C LEU A 116 -0.88 12.72 6.90
N ALA A 117 0.43 12.63 6.85
CA ALA A 117 1.20 12.79 5.63
C ALA A 117 2.44 11.88 5.66
N GLY A 118 3.01 11.64 4.51
CA GLY A 118 4.19 10.81 4.40
C GLY A 118 4.40 10.33 2.98
N THR A 119 5.11 9.23 2.84
CA THR A 119 5.39 8.63 1.55
C THR A 119 5.09 7.14 1.55
N ILE A 120 4.79 6.62 0.37
CA ILE A 120 4.55 5.20 0.16
C ILE A 120 5.32 4.76 -1.08
N GLU A 121 5.98 3.61 -0.98
CA GLU A 121 6.79 3.06 -2.06
C GLU A 121 6.44 1.58 -2.23
N ALA A 122 6.54 1.08 -3.46
CA ALA A 122 6.35 -0.34 -3.73
C ALA A 122 7.55 -0.88 -4.50
N TYR A 123 7.95 -2.10 -4.15
CA TYR A 123 9.06 -2.79 -4.79
C TYR A 123 8.62 -4.16 -5.26
N ALA A 124 8.83 -4.43 -6.55
CA ALA A 124 8.61 -5.75 -7.11
C ALA A 124 9.82 -6.62 -6.83
N LEU A 125 9.59 -7.77 -6.20
CA LEU A 125 10.64 -8.72 -5.85
C LEU A 125 10.83 -9.74 -6.98
N PRO A 126 12.06 -10.23 -7.18
CA PRO A 126 12.30 -11.24 -8.19
C PRO A 126 11.62 -12.57 -7.90
#